data_185538ee1aed5c019b54d0c131d38888
#
_entry.id   185538ee1aed5c019b54d0c131d38888
#
_cell.length_a   1.000
_cell.length_b   1.000
_cell.length_c   1.000
_cell.angle_alpha   90.00
_cell.angle_beta   90.00
_cell.angle_gamma   90.00
#
_symmetry.space_group_name_H-M   'P 1'
#
loop_
_entity.id
_entity.type
_entity.pdbx_description
1 polymer ?
#
loop_
_entity_poly.entity_id
_entity_poly.type
_entity_poly.pdbx_seq_one_letter_code
_entity_poly.pdbx_strand_id
1 'polypeptide(L)'
;SIGVAIFGRQTRSYERAERISEVGKATPIPKIRLGINIDHVATLRNARGDALPDPIRAAQLAAEAGADNITAHLREDRRHIRDHDIARLLSEVDCPLNMEMAATKEMTEIATKAIPPATCLVPERREEVTTEGGLDVVGQRDVLAPVVAALSGAGTKISLFIDADPSQIEAAAGLSVPAIEIHTGAWCHAADEGRQDKAETEWNAIVEGAAYAHSLGLEIHAGHGLNYVTAEKISSIPEIVELNIGHFVVGEAVFVGLGESVRRIRAAMDRGRALADAGRGDRIA
;
A
#
# COMPACT_ATOMS: atom_id res chain seq x y z
N SER A 1 18.64 16.57 -63.11
CA SER A 1 17.60 15.84 -62.35
C SER A 1 18.11 14.61 -61.60
N ILE A 2 19.28 14.67 -60.95
CA ILE A 2 19.80 13.55 -60.14
C ILE A 2 20.01 13.91 -58.67
N GLY A 3 19.75 15.16 -58.27
CA GLY A 3 20.02 15.66 -56.90
C GLY A 3 18.93 15.41 -55.85
N VAL A 4 17.69 15.04 -56.22
CA VAL A 4 16.54 15.00 -55.26
C VAL A 4 16.34 13.60 -54.65
N ALA A 5 16.89 12.54 -55.26
CA ALA A 5 16.64 11.17 -54.78
C ALA A 5 17.56 10.70 -53.63
N ILE A 6 18.65 11.40 -53.36
CA ILE A 6 19.64 11.00 -52.34
C ILE A 6 19.27 11.54 -50.95
N PHE A 7 18.68 12.73 -50.87
CA PHE A 7 18.27 13.32 -49.58
C PHE A 7 17.07 12.61 -48.92
N GLY A 8 16.16 12.03 -49.71
CA GLY A 8 14.98 11.34 -49.18
C GLY A 8 15.24 9.94 -48.61
N ARG A 9 16.41 9.34 -48.89
CA ARG A 9 16.79 8.02 -48.33
C ARG A 9 17.52 8.12 -46.99
N GLN A 10 18.28 9.19 -46.78
CA GLN A 10 18.98 9.40 -45.51
C GLN A 10 18.04 9.80 -44.36
N THR A 11 17.05 10.65 -44.62
CA THR A 11 16.06 11.02 -43.61
C THR A 11 15.20 9.86 -43.15
N ARG A 12 14.80 8.94 -44.07
CA ARG A 12 14.03 7.73 -43.69
C ARG A 12 14.84 6.72 -42.90
N SER A 13 16.18 6.64 -43.10
CA SER A 13 17.03 5.75 -42.33
C SER A 13 17.27 6.26 -40.90
N TYR A 14 17.36 7.56 -40.69
CA TYR A 14 17.45 8.17 -39.37
C TYR A 14 16.14 8.04 -38.61
N GLU A 15 14.99 8.33 -39.21
CA GLU A 15 13.67 8.14 -38.59
C GLU A 15 13.38 6.68 -38.26
N ARG A 16 13.88 5.74 -39.04
CA ARG A 16 13.75 4.30 -38.75
C ARG A 16 14.69 3.83 -37.66
N ALA A 17 15.90 4.40 -37.54
CA ALA A 17 16.84 4.13 -36.49
C ALA A 17 16.35 4.68 -35.13
N GLU A 18 15.76 5.89 -35.12
CA GLU A 18 15.13 6.47 -33.92
C GLU A 18 13.93 5.66 -33.47
N ARG A 19 13.02 5.23 -34.37
CA ARG A 19 11.90 4.35 -34.01
C ARG A 19 12.33 2.98 -33.51
N ILE A 20 13.45 2.42 -33.99
CA ILE A 20 13.97 1.14 -33.51
C ILE A 20 14.63 1.32 -32.13
N SER A 21 15.20 2.48 -31.81
CA SER A 21 15.74 2.79 -30.48
C SER A 21 14.68 3.06 -29.42
N GLU A 22 13.47 3.46 -29.82
CA GLU A 22 12.33 3.66 -28.90
C GLU A 22 11.54 2.36 -28.62
N VAL A 23 11.54 1.40 -29.56
CA VAL A 23 10.84 0.11 -29.42
C VAL A 23 11.48 -0.82 -28.38
N GLY A 24 12.72 -0.53 -27.95
CA GLY A 24 13.47 -1.35 -26.97
C GLY A 24 13.55 -0.83 -25.55
N LYS A 25 12.98 0.35 -25.26
CA LYS A 25 12.94 0.85 -23.87
C LYS A 25 11.71 0.32 -23.16
N ALA A 26 11.91 -0.64 -22.25
CA ALA A 26 10.85 -1.05 -21.35
C ALA A 26 10.25 0.20 -20.66
N THR A 27 8.92 0.32 -20.66
CA THR A 27 8.25 1.40 -19.93
C THR A 27 8.68 1.31 -18.45
N PRO A 28 9.20 2.38 -17.84
CA PRO A 28 9.61 2.35 -16.44
C PRO A 28 8.45 1.87 -15.55
N ILE A 29 8.77 1.07 -14.53
CA ILE A 29 7.77 0.65 -13.55
C ILE A 29 7.33 1.91 -12.80
N PRO A 30 6.02 2.16 -12.62
CA PRO A 30 5.54 3.33 -11.89
C PRO A 30 6.15 3.42 -10.49
N LYS A 31 6.38 4.66 -10.03
CA LYS A 31 6.81 4.90 -8.64
C LYS A 31 5.79 4.28 -7.69
N ILE A 32 6.30 3.56 -6.68
CA ILE A 32 5.45 2.96 -5.66
C ILE A 32 4.97 4.03 -4.66
N ARG A 33 3.69 4.04 -4.33
CA ARG A 33 3.12 4.96 -3.34
C ARG A 33 3.48 4.53 -1.92
N LEU A 34 3.67 5.49 -1.04
CA LEU A 34 3.93 5.30 0.38
C LEU A 34 2.76 5.82 1.21
N GLY A 35 2.02 4.91 1.84
CA GLY A 35 1.07 5.20 2.89
C GLY A 35 1.75 5.15 4.27
N ILE A 36 1.55 6.18 5.07
CA ILE A 36 2.04 6.22 6.45
C ILE A 36 0.86 6.05 7.41
N ASN A 37 0.88 4.92 8.14
CA ASN A 37 -0.09 4.68 9.21
C ASN A 37 0.34 5.40 10.49
N ILE A 38 -0.55 6.23 11.03
CA ILE A 38 -0.30 7.10 12.20
C ILE A 38 -0.92 6.60 13.49
N ASP A 39 -1.48 5.39 13.54
CA ASP A 39 -2.18 4.85 14.70
C ASP A 39 -1.35 4.85 15.96
N HIS A 40 -0.06 4.54 15.87
CA HIS A 40 0.83 4.49 17.03
C HIS A 40 1.13 5.87 17.61
N VAL A 41 1.00 6.95 16.84
CA VAL A 41 1.02 8.32 17.37
C VAL A 41 -0.20 8.56 18.27
N ALA A 42 -1.39 8.11 17.82
CA ALA A 42 -2.59 8.15 18.62
C ALA A 42 -2.53 7.23 19.85
N THR A 43 -1.90 6.05 19.72
CA THR A 43 -1.62 5.15 20.86
C THR A 43 -0.80 5.88 21.93
N LEU A 44 0.27 6.57 21.53
CA LEU A 44 1.12 7.32 22.46
C LEU A 44 0.35 8.48 23.12
N ARG A 45 -0.47 9.23 22.36
CA ARG A 45 -1.40 10.23 22.89
C ARG A 45 -2.33 9.64 23.96
N ASN A 46 -2.93 8.50 23.64
CA ASN A 46 -3.93 7.88 24.51
C ASN A 46 -3.32 7.27 25.78
N ALA A 47 -2.05 6.84 25.74
CA ALA A 47 -1.34 6.32 26.91
C ALA A 47 -1.27 7.34 28.07
N ARG A 48 -1.27 8.65 27.77
CA ARG A 48 -1.30 9.72 28.76
C ARG A 48 -2.72 10.26 29.00
N GLY A 49 -3.65 9.99 28.07
CA GLY A 49 -4.98 10.59 28.12
C GLY A 49 -5.02 12.09 27.80
N ASP A 50 -3.99 12.61 27.12
CA ASP A 50 -3.79 14.01 26.76
C ASP A 50 -4.12 14.27 25.27
N ALA A 51 -3.90 15.50 24.80
CA ALA A 51 -4.05 15.91 23.40
C ALA A 51 -2.80 15.61 22.56
N LEU A 52 -1.65 15.36 23.18
CA LEU A 52 -0.35 15.18 22.52
C LEU A 52 0.20 13.75 22.69
N PRO A 53 0.96 13.26 21.69
CA PRO A 53 1.21 13.87 20.36
C PRO A 53 -0.06 13.86 19.49
N ASP A 54 -0.29 14.94 18.73
CA ASP A 54 -1.46 15.07 17.84
C ASP A 54 -1.24 14.25 16.55
N PRO A 55 -2.13 13.26 16.24
CA PRO A 55 -2.04 12.47 15.01
C PRO A 55 -2.15 13.31 13.73
N ILE A 56 -2.87 14.43 13.78
CA ILE A 56 -3.03 15.32 12.63
C ILE A 56 -1.71 15.99 12.27
N ARG A 57 -0.99 16.48 13.28
CA ARG A 57 0.38 17.00 13.07
C ARG A 57 1.32 15.93 12.52
N ALA A 58 1.19 14.69 13.00
CA ALA A 58 2.00 13.58 12.48
C ALA A 58 1.68 13.31 11.00
N ALA A 59 0.41 13.32 10.62
CA ALA A 59 -0.03 13.17 9.22
C ALA A 59 0.53 14.28 8.32
N GLN A 60 0.46 15.55 8.76
CA GLN A 60 1.03 16.69 8.04
C GLN A 60 2.55 16.53 7.83
N LEU A 61 3.29 16.19 8.90
CA LEU A 61 4.74 15.94 8.81
C LEU A 61 5.08 14.75 7.90
N ALA A 62 4.28 13.69 7.91
CA ALA A 62 4.47 12.54 7.01
C ALA A 62 4.26 12.94 5.54
N ALA A 63 3.21 13.71 5.25
CA ALA A 63 2.94 14.25 3.91
C ALA A 63 4.09 15.14 3.42
N GLU A 64 4.56 16.09 4.24
CA GLU A 64 5.70 16.95 3.95
C GLU A 64 7.00 16.16 3.70
N ALA A 65 7.15 15.01 4.36
CA ALA A 65 8.31 14.13 4.21
C ALA A 65 8.23 13.17 3.02
N GLY A 66 7.11 13.14 2.27
CA GLY A 66 6.95 12.38 1.04
C GLY A 66 6.03 11.17 1.13
N ALA A 67 5.12 11.11 2.11
CA ALA A 67 3.99 10.18 2.05
C ALA A 67 3.04 10.56 0.91
N ASP A 68 2.51 9.55 0.21
CA ASP A 68 1.53 9.73 -0.86
C ASP A 68 0.09 9.58 -0.36
N ASN A 69 -0.09 8.91 0.80
CA ASN A 69 -1.34 8.86 1.56
C ASN A 69 -1.07 8.69 3.06
N ILE A 70 -2.10 8.96 3.87
CA ILE A 70 -2.11 8.71 5.30
C ILE A 70 -3.06 7.55 5.58
N THR A 71 -2.60 6.58 6.34
CA THR A 71 -3.44 5.48 6.81
C THR A 71 -3.80 5.68 8.28
N ALA A 72 -5.07 5.50 8.63
CA ALA A 72 -5.56 5.58 9.99
C ALA A 72 -6.66 4.54 10.22
N HIS A 73 -6.48 3.70 11.25
CA HIS A 73 -7.42 2.65 11.59
C HIS A 73 -8.39 3.11 12.68
N LEU A 74 -9.63 3.37 12.30
CA LEU A 74 -10.70 3.60 13.26
C LEU A 74 -11.26 2.25 13.73
N ARG A 75 -10.69 1.72 14.82
CA ARG A 75 -11.16 0.47 15.42
C ARG A 75 -12.50 0.66 16.14
N GLU A 76 -13.31 -0.41 16.23
CA GLU A 76 -14.56 -0.39 16.99
C GLU A 76 -14.37 0.01 18.47
N ASP A 77 -13.25 -0.37 19.08
CA ASP A 77 -12.94 -0.05 20.49
C ASP A 77 -12.26 1.32 20.68
N ARG A 78 -11.95 2.05 19.59
CA ARG A 78 -11.31 3.39 19.63
C ARG A 78 -10.02 3.43 20.46
N ARG A 79 -9.26 2.32 20.52
CA ARG A 79 -8.04 2.24 21.36
C ARG A 79 -6.94 3.24 20.98
N HIS A 80 -6.93 3.71 19.74
CA HIS A 80 -5.98 4.73 19.24
C HIS A 80 -6.69 5.86 18.48
N ILE A 81 -6.99 5.72 17.21
CA ILE A 81 -7.73 6.72 16.41
C ILE A 81 -9.17 6.82 16.92
N ARG A 82 -9.69 8.04 16.95
CA ARG A 82 -11.03 8.40 17.39
C ARG A 82 -11.83 9.02 16.25
N ASP A 83 -13.15 9.05 16.38
CA ASP A 83 -14.03 9.58 15.33
C ASP A 83 -13.68 11.01 14.91
N HIS A 84 -13.32 11.88 15.89
CA HIS A 84 -12.91 13.25 15.58
C HIS A 84 -11.56 13.34 14.87
N ASP A 85 -10.65 12.35 15.02
CA ASP A 85 -9.38 12.31 14.30
C ASP A 85 -9.64 12.09 12.81
N ILE A 86 -10.57 11.20 12.45
CA ILE A 86 -10.96 10.97 11.04
C ILE A 86 -11.50 12.26 10.41
N ALA A 87 -12.40 12.96 11.09
CA ALA A 87 -12.94 14.22 10.60
C ALA A 87 -11.84 15.29 10.40
N ARG A 88 -10.89 15.38 11.33
CA ARG A 88 -9.75 16.29 11.25
C ARG A 88 -8.75 15.89 10.15
N LEU A 89 -8.46 14.61 9.98
CA LEU A 89 -7.60 14.12 8.89
C LEU A 89 -8.16 14.52 7.53
N LEU A 90 -9.47 14.36 7.33
CA LEU A 90 -10.14 14.72 6.08
C LEU A 90 -10.20 16.23 5.82
N SER A 91 -10.19 17.08 6.86
CA SER A 91 -10.36 18.54 6.71
C SER A 91 -9.08 19.35 6.87
N GLU A 92 -8.07 18.84 7.58
CA GLU A 92 -6.87 19.58 7.97
C GLU A 92 -5.57 19.06 7.32
N VAL A 93 -5.62 17.90 6.61
CA VAL A 93 -4.44 17.29 6.00
C VAL A 93 -4.58 17.26 4.48
N ASP A 94 -3.66 17.91 3.79
CA ASP A 94 -3.61 17.91 2.32
C ASP A 94 -2.87 16.66 1.81
N CYS A 95 -3.41 15.48 2.16
CA CYS A 95 -2.92 14.18 1.74
C CYS A 95 -4.09 13.19 1.83
N PRO A 96 -4.32 12.32 0.83
CA PRO A 96 -5.44 11.38 0.85
C PRO A 96 -5.44 10.49 2.09
N LEU A 97 -6.62 10.30 2.68
CA LEU A 97 -6.81 9.35 3.79
C LEU A 97 -7.18 7.97 3.25
N ASN A 98 -6.45 6.94 3.67
CA ASN A 98 -6.84 5.54 3.62
C ASN A 98 -7.36 5.15 5.01
N MET A 99 -8.68 5.02 5.16
CA MET A 99 -9.30 4.67 6.43
C MET A 99 -9.38 3.15 6.58
N GLU A 100 -8.66 2.59 7.54
CA GLU A 100 -8.82 1.18 7.90
C GLU A 100 -10.00 0.99 8.86
N MET A 101 -10.77 -0.07 8.67
CA MET A 101 -11.93 -0.37 9.49
C MET A 101 -12.37 -1.84 9.40
N ALA A 102 -13.06 -2.32 10.42
CA ALA A 102 -13.80 -3.58 10.37
C ALA A 102 -15.04 -3.47 9.47
N ALA A 103 -15.45 -4.58 8.88
CA ALA A 103 -16.65 -4.67 8.04
C ALA A 103 -17.93 -4.77 8.89
N THR A 104 -18.16 -3.82 9.80
CA THR A 104 -19.34 -3.77 10.66
C THR A 104 -20.32 -2.69 10.20
N LYS A 105 -21.56 -2.80 10.65
CA LYS A 105 -22.59 -1.81 10.33
C LYS A 105 -22.20 -0.40 10.80
N GLU A 106 -21.72 -0.28 12.05
CA GLU A 106 -21.29 1.00 12.63
C GLU A 106 -20.18 1.66 11.78
N MET A 107 -19.12 0.89 11.47
CA MET A 107 -18.01 1.41 10.68
C MET A 107 -18.44 1.78 9.26
N THR A 108 -19.30 0.98 8.65
CA THR A 108 -19.86 1.28 7.32
C THR A 108 -20.65 2.58 7.31
N GLU A 109 -21.50 2.83 8.33
CA GLU A 109 -22.26 4.08 8.47
C GLU A 109 -21.32 5.29 8.65
N ILE A 110 -20.24 5.14 9.44
CA ILE A 110 -19.25 6.20 9.64
C ILE A 110 -18.51 6.48 8.32
N ALA A 111 -18.00 5.46 7.64
CA ALA A 111 -17.22 5.62 6.41
C ALA A 111 -18.07 6.17 5.26
N THR A 112 -19.31 5.71 5.09
CA THR A 112 -20.23 6.25 4.06
C THR A 112 -20.61 7.70 4.30
N LYS A 113 -20.63 8.15 5.56
CA LYS A 113 -20.86 9.56 5.92
C LYS A 113 -19.60 10.42 5.75
N ALA A 114 -18.44 9.88 6.11
CA ALA A 114 -17.16 10.59 6.04
C ALA A 114 -16.62 10.65 4.61
N ILE A 115 -16.90 9.64 3.78
CA ILE A 115 -16.46 9.49 2.39
C ILE A 115 -14.94 9.67 2.25
N PRO A 116 -14.11 8.87 2.95
CA PRO A 116 -12.66 8.95 2.77
C PRO A 116 -12.30 8.57 1.32
N PRO A 117 -11.22 9.14 0.74
CA PRO A 117 -10.74 8.78 -0.60
C PRO A 117 -10.50 7.28 -0.79
N ALA A 118 -10.02 6.59 0.25
CA ALA A 118 -9.83 5.14 0.27
C ALA A 118 -10.26 4.55 1.63
N THR A 119 -10.67 3.28 1.60
CA THR A 119 -10.97 2.48 2.79
C THR A 119 -10.40 1.08 2.61
N CYS A 120 -9.65 0.61 3.61
CA CYS A 120 -9.17 -0.76 3.69
C CYS A 120 -10.00 -1.53 4.72
N LEU A 121 -10.65 -2.63 4.29
CA LEU A 121 -11.34 -3.51 5.21
C LEU A 121 -10.34 -4.49 5.82
N VAL A 122 -10.27 -4.51 7.14
CA VAL A 122 -9.33 -5.32 7.92
C VAL A 122 -10.06 -6.19 8.93
N PRO A 123 -9.51 -7.36 9.34
CA PRO A 123 -10.06 -8.13 10.44
C PRO A 123 -9.80 -7.40 11.76
N GLU A 124 -10.78 -7.40 12.66
CA GLU A 124 -10.63 -6.92 14.03
C GLU A 124 -11.03 -7.99 15.03
N ARG A 125 -10.09 -8.34 15.94
CA ARG A 125 -10.37 -9.14 17.12
C ARG A 125 -9.96 -8.35 18.35
N ARG A 126 -10.84 -8.31 19.36
CA ARG A 126 -10.63 -7.48 20.56
C ARG A 126 -9.44 -7.93 21.39
N GLU A 127 -9.15 -9.22 21.37
CA GLU A 127 -8.05 -9.84 22.11
C GLU A 127 -6.67 -9.59 21.46
N GLU A 128 -6.63 -9.28 20.17
CA GLU A 128 -5.39 -9.03 19.45
C GLU A 128 -4.89 -7.59 19.70
N VAL A 129 -3.58 -7.47 19.97
CA VAL A 129 -2.93 -6.16 20.15
C VAL A 129 -2.86 -5.41 18.82
N THR A 130 -2.62 -6.14 17.75
CA THR A 130 -2.56 -5.67 16.36
C THR A 130 -3.27 -6.67 15.45
N THR A 131 -3.49 -6.31 14.19
CA THR A 131 -4.09 -7.20 13.19
C THR A 131 -3.08 -8.28 12.81
N GLU A 132 -3.36 -9.53 13.17
CA GLU A 132 -2.55 -10.69 12.80
C GLU A 132 -3.32 -11.54 11.77
N GLY A 133 -2.75 -11.64 10.54
CA GLY A 133 -3.38 -12.34 9.43
C GLY A 133 -4.37 -11.49 8.64
N GLY A 134 -4.72 -11.98 7.45
CA GLY A 134 -5.65 -11.33 6.53
C GLY A 134 -7.11 -11.59 6.87
N LEU A 135 -7.97 -10.80 6.24
CA LEU A 135 -9.42 -10.95 6.28
C LEU A 135 -9.83 -12.26 5.58
N ASP A 136 -10.70 -13.05 6.20
CA ASP A 136 -11.29 -14.23 5.57
C ASP A 136 -12.41 -13.81 4.62
N VAL A 137 -12.06 -13.50 3.38
CA VAL A 137 -13.03 -13.05 2.36
C VAL A 137 -13.92 -14.19 1.88
N VAL A 138 -13.39 -15.41 1.80
CA VAL A 138 -14.16 -16.60 1.41
C VAL A 138 -15.26 -16.88 2.41
N GLY A 139 -14.92 -16.95 3.70
CA GLY A 139 -15.86 -17.26 4.78
C GLY A 139 -16.84 -16.13 5.10
N GLN A 140 -16.46 -14.87 4.80
CA GLN A 140 -17.25 -13.69 5.17
C GLN A 140 -17.90 -12.98 3.97
N ARG A 141 -18.00 -13.63 2.82
CA ARG A 141 -18.52 -13.03 1.58
C ARG A 141 -19.88 -12.34 1.77
N ASP A 142 -20.80 -12.98 2.47
CA ASP A 142 -22.16 -12.45 2.70
C ASP A 142 -22.16 -11.21 3.59
N VAL A 143 -21.17 -11.06 4.47
CA VAL A 143 -20.98 -9.87 5.31
C VAL A 143 -20.29 -8.77 4.52
N LEU A 144 -19.27 -9.11 3.73
CA LEU A 144 -18.45 -8.14 3.00
C LEU A 144 -19.17 -7.53 1.80
N ALA A 145 -19.96 -8.30 1.07
CA ALA A 145 -20.61 -7.84 -0.16
C ALA A 145 -21.48 -6.59 0.04
N PRO A 146 -22.38 -6.51 1.04
CA PRO A 146 -23.16 -5.28 1.28
C PRO A 146 -22.30 -4.09 1.75
N VAL A 147 -21.22 -4.34 2.50
CA VAL A 147 -20.29 -3.28 2.93
C VAL A 147 -19.55 -2.70 1.74
N VAL A 148 -18.99 -3.56 0.87
CA VAL A 148 -18.33 -3.16 -0.37
C VAL A 148 -19.29 -2.36 -1.26
N ALA A 149 -20.53 -2.82 -1.43
CA ALA A 149 -21.54 -2.12 -2.23
C ALA A 149 -21.86 -0.72 -1.66
N ALA A 150 -22.02 -0.60 -0.35
CA ALA A 150 -22.31 0.66 0.31
C ALA A 150 -21.17 1.67 0.17
N LEU A 151 -19.92 1.25 0.43
CA LEU A 151 -18.74 2.10 0.33
C LEU A 151 -18.45 2.51 -1.12
N SER A 152 -18.54 1.58 -2.08
CA SER A 152 -18.41 1.89 -3.51
C SER A 152 -19.48 2.87 -3.98
N GLY A 153 -20.74 2.67 -3.53
CA GLY A 153 -21.84 3.57 -3.84
C GLY A 153 -21.66 4.99 -3.28
N ALA A 154 -20.92 5.12 -2.17
CA ALA A 154 -20.54 6.41 -1.60
C ALA A 154 -19.34 7.08 -2.33
N GLY A 155 -18.63 6.37 -3.21
CA GLY A 155 -17.51 6.90 -3.98
C GLY A 155 -16.14 6.67 -3.36
N THR A 156 -16.02 5.80 -2.35
CA THR A 156 -14.77 5.43 -1.70
C THR A 156 -14.08 4.30 -2.46
N LYS A 157 -12.77 4.40 -2.72
CA LYS A 157 -11.95 3.30 -3.25
C LYS A 157 -11.72 2.27 -2.15
N ILE A 158 -12.01 0.98 -2.45
CA ILE A 158 -11.93 -0.08 -1.43
C ILE A 158 -10.76 -0.99 -1.69
N SER A 159 -10.04 -1.36 -0.64
CA SER A 159 -9.13 -2.49 -0.60
C SER A 159 -9.52 -3.48 0.49
N LEU A 160 -9.13 -4.74 0.31
CA LEU A 160 -9.28 -5.78 1.34
C LEU A 160 -7.88 -6.20 1.80
N PHE A 161 -7.64 -6.18 3.11
CA PHE A 161 -6.40 -6.65 3.71
C PHE A 161 -6.45 -8.17 3.85
N ILE A 162 -5.69 -8.89 3.04
CA ILE A 162 -5.76 -10.35 2.90
C ILE A 162 -4.37 -10.99 2.92
N ASP A 163 -4.31 -12.26 3.27
CA ASP A 163 -3.12 -13.07 3.05
C ASP A 163 -2.94 -13.35 1.55
N ALA A 164 -1.72 -13.66 1.12
CA ALA A 164 -1.38 -13.97 -0.28
C ALA A 164 -1.85 -15.39 -0.68
N ASP A 165 -3.10 -15.71 -0.37
CA ASP A 165 -3.76 -16.98 -0.66
C ASP A 165 -4.63 -16.85 -1.93
N PRO A 166 -4.44 -17.71 -2.94
CA PRO A 166 -5.22 -17.64 -4.18
C PRO A 166 -6.73 -17.63 -3.99
N SER A 167 -7.26 -18.38 -3.00
CA SER A 167 -8.70 -18.43 -2.74
C SER A 167 -9.24 -17.11 -2.18
N GLN A 168 -8.45 -16.42 -1.33
CA GLN A 168 -8.80 -15.11 -0.80
C GLN A 168 -8.72 -14.04 -1.90
N ILE A 169 -7.72 -14.12 -2.78
CA ILE A 169 -7.53 -13.20 -3.92
C ILE A 169 -8.70 -13.35 -4.91
N GLU A 170 -9.10 -14.58 -5.27
CA GLU A 170 -10.25 -14.84 -6.14
C GLU A 170 -11.55 -14.33 -5.52
N ALA A 171 -11.75 -14.56 -4.23
CA ALA A 171 -12.92 -14.08 -3.51
C ALA A 171 -12.99 -12.55 -3.49
N ALA A 172 -11.85 -11.85 -3.30
CA ALA A 172 -11.76 -10.40 -3.37
C ALA A 172 -12.10 -9.87 -4.78
N ALA A 173 -11.55 -10.47 -5.82
CA ALA A 173 -11.89 -10.15 -7.21
C ALA A 173 -13.40 -10.38 -7.49
N GLY A 174 -13.96 -11.46 -6.95
CA GLY A 174 -15.39 -11.79 -7.04
C GLY A 174 -16.33 -10.81 -6.31
N LEU A 175 -15.81 -9.99 -5.40
CA LEU A 175 -16.53 -8.86 -4.76
C LEU A 175 -16.40 -7.55 -5.56
N SER A 176 -15.65 -7.56 -6.67
CA SER A 176 -15.42 -6.40 -7.53
C SER A 176 -14.75 -5.22 -6.82
N VAL A 177 -13.92 -5.48 -5.80
CA VAL A 177 -13.09 -4.44 -5.20
C VAL A 177 -11.97 -4.06 -6.17
N PRO A 178 -11.58 -2.78 -6.25
CA PRO A 178 -10.52 -2.34 -7.17
C PRO A 178 -9.12 -2.73 -6.70
N ALA A 179 -8.91 -3.01 -5.40
CA ALA A 179 -7.60 -3.26 -4.83
C ALA A 179 -7.64 -4.30 -3.71
N ILE A 180 -6.46 -4.88 -3.45
CA ILE A 180 -6.17 -5.67 -2.24
C ILE A 180 -4.90 -5.12 -1.58
N GLU A 181 -4.79 -5.33 -0.26
CA GLU A 181 -3.53 -5.14 0.46
C GLU A 181 -3.06 -6.49 0.99
N ILE A 182 -1.90 -6.94 0.50
CA ILE A 182 -1.29 -8.20 0.92
C ILE A 182 -0.65 -8.01 2.29
N HIS A 183 -1.06 -8.85 3.24
CA HIS A 183 -0.46 -8.94 4.57
C HIS A 183 0.96 -9.48 4.49
N THR A 184 1.94 -8.70 4.95
CA THR A 184 3.37 -9.06 4.92
C THR A 184 3.95 -9.44 6.27
N GLY A 185 3.15 -9.38 7.35
CA GLY A 185 3.62 -9.58 8.71
C GLY A 185 4.28 -10.93 8.96
N ALA A 186 3.70 -12.01 8.45
CA ALA A 186 4.26 -13.36 8.61
C ALA A 186 5.66 -13.49 7.99
N TRP A 187 5.86 -12.90 6.81
CA TRP A 187 7.16 -12.83 6.15
C TRP A 187 8.16 -11.98 6.95
N CYS A 188 7.76 -10.76 7.32
CA CYS A 188 8.62 -9.84 8.06
C CYS A 188 9.07 -10.45 9.39
N HIS A 189 8.15 -11.03 10.14
CA HIS A 189 8.44 -11.68 11.41
C HIS A 189 9.40 -12.88 11.25
N ALA A 190 9.18 -13.72 10.24
CA ALA A 190 10.09 -14.84 9.95
C ALA A 190 11.49 -14.36 9.54
N ALA A 191 11.58 -13.26 8.80
CA ALA A 191 12.85 -12.66 8.40
C ALA A 191 13.61 -12.06 9.59
N ASP A 192 12.92 -11.33 10.47
CA ASP A 192 13.52 -10.71 11.66
C ASP A 192 14.00 -11.74 12.68
N GLU A 193 13.31 -12.88 12.80
CA GLU A 193 13.73 -13.99 13.65
C GLU A 193 14.78 -14.91 13.01
N GLY A 194 15.20 -14.66 11.77
CA GLY A 194 16.17 -15.49 11.06
C GLY A 194 15.64 -16.87 10.65
N ARG A 195 14.31 -17.07 10.60
CA ARG A 195 13.66 -18.32 10.16
C ARG A 195 13.63 -18.38 8.64
N GLN A 196 14.77 -18.66 8.01
CA GLN A 196 14.99 -18.52 6.57
C GLN A 196 14.00 -19.32 5.71
N ASP A 197 13.77 -20.61 6.01
CA ASP A 197 12.86 -21.46 5.24
C ASP A 197 11.42 -20.92 5.24
N LYS A 198 10.97 -20.43 6.42
CA LYS A 198 9.65 -19.81 6.53
C LYS A 198 9.60 -18.48 5.81
N ALA A 199 10.61 -17.64 5.96
CA ALA A 199 10.68 -16.36 5.27
C ALA A 199 10.68 -16.52 3.75
N GLU A 200 11.35 -17.55 3.21
CA GLU A 200 11.34 -17.87 1.78
C GLU A 200 9.96 -18.36 1.31
N THR A 201 9.31 -19.22 2.09
CA THR A 201 7.95 -19.71 1.79
C THR A 201 6.96 -18.54 1.71
N GLU A 202 6.94 -17.68 2.73
CA GLU A 202 6.05 -16.50 2.77
C GLU A 202 6.36 -15.49 1.66
N TRP A 203 7.65 -15.28 1.36
CA TRP A 203 8.09 -14.43 0.26
C TRP A 203 7.57 -14.91 -1.10
N ASN A 204 7.70 -16.21 -1.37
CA ASN A 204 7.23 -16.81 -2.61
C ASN A 204 5.72 -16.69 -2.74
N ALA A 205 4.98 -16.91 -1.65
CA ALA A 205 3.52 -16.71 -1.63
C ALA A 205 3.14 -15.27 -1.97
N ILE A 206 3.87 -14.25 -1.42
CA ILE A 206 3.63 -12.85 -1.74
C ILE A 206 3.89 -12.55 -3.22
N VAL A 207 5.01 -13.04 -3.78
CA VAL A 207 5.36 -12.82 -5.20
C VAL A 207 4.33 -13.46 -6.13
N GLU A 208 3.99 -14.71 -5.89
CA GLU A 208 2.99 -15.44 -6.68
C GLU A 208 1.59 -14.83 -6.53
N GLY A 209 1.20 -14.48 -5.30
CA GLY A 209 -0.08 -13.83 -5.01
C GLY A 209 -0.22 -12.46 -5.67
N ALA A 210 0.84 -11.64 -5.66
CA ALA A 210 0.85 -10.34 -6.33
C ALA A 210 0.68 -10.48 -7.85
N ALA A 211 1.43 -11.41 -8.48
CA ALA A 211 1.31 -11.70 -9.90
C ALA A 211 -0.09 -12.23 -10.26
N TYR A 212 -0.65 -13.12 -9.43
CA TYR A 212 -1.97 -13.66 -9.64
C TYR A 212 -3.06 -12.59 -9.51
N ALA A 213 -3.04 -11.78 -8.45
CA ALA A 213 -3.98 -10.68 -8.25
C ALA A 213 -3.92 -9.67 -9.41
N HIS A 214 -2.71 -9.36 -9.91
CA HIS A 214 -2.53 -8.51 -11.07
C HIS A 214 -3.20 -9.09 -12.33
N SER A 215 -3.09 -10.40 -12.54
CA SER A 215 -3.74 -11.09 -13.67
C SER A 215 -5.28 -11.03 -13.63
N LEU A 216 -5.85 -10.86 -12.43
CA LEU A 216 -7.29 -10.66 -12.22
C LEU A 216 -7.72 -9.19 -12.31
N GLY A 217 -6.77 -8.27 -12.60
CA GLY A 217 -7.04 -6.83 -12.74
C GLY A 217 -7.14 -6.05 -11.43
N LEU A 218 -6.70 -6.63 -10.31
CA LEU A 218 -6.63 -5.93 -9.03
C LEU A 218 -5.42 -5.02 -8.95
N GLU A 219 -5.54 -3.90 -8.26
CA GLU A 219 -4.41 -3.09 -7.80
C GLU A 219 -3.87 -3.70 -6.50
N ILE A 220 -2.55 -3.84 -6.39
CA ILE A 220 -1.90 -4.55 -5.28
C ILE A 220 -1.15 -3.58 -4.40
N HIS A 221 -1.59 -3.49 -3.14
CA HIS A 221 -0.89 -2.87 -2.04
C HIS A 221 -0.25 -3.95 -1.17
N ALA A 222 0.66 -3.55 -0.28
CA ALA A 222 1.22 -4.44 0.73
C ALA A 222 1.50 -3.68 2.02
N GLY A 223 1.37 -4.34 3.16
CA GLY A 223 1.54 -3.69 4.44
C GLY A 223 1.68 -4.66 5.60
N HIS A 224 1.94 -4.09 6.75
CA HIS A 224 2.14 -4.72 8.05
C HIS A 224 3.53 -5.37 8.24
N GLY A 225 4.22 -4.95 9.29
CA GLY A 225 5.52 -5.51 9.69
C GLY A 225 6.73 -4.98 8.93
N LEU A 226 6.56 -4.11 7.94
CA LEU A 226 7.64 -3.60 7.10
C LEU A 226 8.59 -2.67 7.87
N ASN A 227 9.90 -2.88 7.67
CA ASN A 227 11.00 -2.03 8.09
C ASN A 227 11.80 -1.53 6.86
N TYR A 228 12.95 -0.85 7.03
CA TYR A 228 13.75 -0.36 5.91
C TYR A 228 14.18 -1.46 4.95
N VAL A 229 14.62 -2.60 5.47
CA VAL A 229 15.15 -3.71 4.67
C VAL A 229 14.02 -4.43 3.92
N THR A 230 12.93 -4.72 4.61
CA THR A 230 11.78 -5.41 4.02
C THR A 230 11.00 -4.50 3.07
N ALA A 231 10.92 -3.19 3.33
CA ALA A 231 10.34 -2.22 2.40
C ALA A 231 11.15 -2.11 1.09
N GLU A 232 12.49 -2.12 1.17
CA GLU A 232 13.34 -2.17 -0.02
C GLU A 232 13.08 -3.45 -0.83
N LYS A 233 13.10 -4.61 -0.16
CA LYS A 233 12.92 -5.91 -0.82
C LYS A 233 11.54 -6.04 -1.46
N ILE A 234 10.45 -5.70 -0.76
CA ILE A 234 9.09 -5.85 -1.32
C ILE A 234 8.81 -4.88 -2.45
N SER A 235 9.46 -3.71 -2.45
CA SER A 235 9.37 -2.73 -3.54
C SER A 235 9.98 -3.24 -4.86
N SER A 236 10.74 -4.34 -4.84
CA SER A 236 11.24 -4.99 -6.06
C SER A 236 10.18 -5.82 -6.79
N ILE A 237 9.00 -6.06 -6.20
CA ILE A 237 7.88 -6.73 -6.86
C ILE A 237 7.15 -5.71 -7.74
N PRO A 238 7.16 -5.87 -9.09
CA PRO A 238 6.63 -4.86 -10.01
C PRO A 238 5.13 -4.59 -9.87
N GLU A 239 4.37 -5.61 -9.50
CA GLU A 239 2.91 -5.60 -9.37
C GLU A 239 2.43 -4.81 -8.15
N ILE A 240 3.28 -4.69 -7.11
CA ILE A 240 2.96 -3.92 -5.90
C ILE A 240 3.15 -2.44 -6.18
N VAL A 241 2.11 -1.64 -6.02
CA VAL A 241 2.10 -0.22 -6.34
C VAL A 241 1.95 0.71 -5.14
N GLU A 242 1.73 0.14 -3.95
CA GLU A 242 1.59 0.90 -2.69
C GLU A 242 2.08 0.08 -1.50
N LEU A 243 2.77 0.73 -0.57
CA LEU A 243 3.10 0.17 0.74
C LEU A 243 2.46 1.00 1.85
N ASN A 244 1.81 0.35 2.83
CA ASN A 244 1.26 0.98 4.03
C ASN A 244 2.08 0.55 5.25
N ILE A 245 2.73 1.52 5.92
CA ILE A 245 3.72 1.28 6.98
C ILE A 245 3.45 2.16 8.18
N GLY A 246 3.34 1.58 9.38
CA GLY A 246 3.00 2.32 10.60
C GLY A 246 3.99 2.10 11.73
N HIS A 247 3.90 0.97 12.41
CA HIS A 247 4.61 0.71 13.67
C HIS A 247 6.10 1.06 13.62
N PHE A 248 6.81 0.53 12.63
CA PHE A 248 8.25 0.75 12.47
C PHE A 248 8.59 2.24 12.28
N VAL A 249 7.84 2.95 11.43
CA VAL A 249 8.09 4.37 11.14
C VAL A 249 7.91 5.23 12.38
N VAL A 250 6.88 4.97 13.18
CA VAL A 250 6.63 5.71 14.43
C VAL A 250 7.65 5.33 15.51
N GLY A 251 8.04 4.05 15.60
CA GLY A 251 9.09 3.59 16.51
C GLY A 251 10.44 4.25 16.21
N GLU A 252 10.88 4.24 14.96
CA GLU A 252 12.11 4.91 14.53
C GLU A 252 12.06 6.43 14.72
N ALA A 253 10.87 7.03 14.61
CA ALA A 253 10.69 8.46 14.81
C ALA A 253 11.10 8.93 16.22
N VAL A 254 11.08 8.06 17.22
CA VAL A 254 11.56 8.36 18.58
C VAL A 254 13.05 8.71 18.59
N PHE A 255 13.83 8.11 17.68
CA PHE A 255 15.28 8.27 17.62
C PHE A 255 15.71 9.31 16.59
N VAL A 256 15.02 9.39 15.43
CA VAL A 256 15.47 10.22 14.30
C VAL A 256 14.49 11.32 13.92
N GLY A 257 13.29 11.34 14.50
CA GLY A 257 12.19 12.21 14.13
C GLY A 257 11.36 11.64 12.97
N LEU A 258 10.04 11.93 12.96
CA LEU A 258 9.07 11.32 12.02
C LEU A 258 9.42 11.62 10.54
N GLY A 259 9.73 12.88 10.23
CA GLY A 259 10.06 13.27 8.85
C GLY A 259 11.29 12.54 8.29
N GLU A 260 12.31 12.30 9.13
CA GLU A 260 13.50 11.56 8.72
C GLU A 260 13.18 10.06 8.55
N SER A 261 12.41 9.46 9.46
CA SER A 261 11.98 8.08 9.33
C SER A 261 11.21 7.83 8.04
N VAL A 262 10.28 8.73 7.68
CA VAL A 262 9.52 8.68 6.41
C VAL A 262 10.44 8.80 5.20
N ARG A 263 11.41 9.75 5.20
CA ARG A 263 12.37 9.89 4.09
C ARG A 263 13.23 8.65 3.91
N ARG A 264 13.64 8.00 4.99
CA ARG A 264 14.43 6.75 4.92
C ARG A 264 13.64 5.59 4.34
N ILE A 265 12.37 5.43 4.71
CA ILE A 265 11.48 4.43 4.08
C ILE A 265 11.32 4.73 2.59
N ARG A 266 11.04 5.98 2.21
CA ARG A 266 10.93 6.37 0.80
C ARG A 266 12.20 6.00 0.01
N ALA A 267 13.37 6.32 0.55
CA ALA A 267 14.64 6.00 -0.08
C ALA A 267 14.86 4.48 -0.23
N ALA A 268 14.43 3.68 0.74
CA ALA A 268 14.48 2.21 0.66
C ALA A 268 13.55 1.69 -0.46
N MET A 269 12.33 2.19 -0.52
CA MET A 269 11.37 1.83 -1.59
C MET A 269 11.88 2.19 -2.98
N ASP A 270 12.49 3.38 -3.14
CA ASP A 270 13.05 3.83 -4.42
C ASP A 270 14.21 2.94 -4.87
N ARG A 271 15.08 2.47 -3.95
CA ARG A 271 16.14 1.50 -4.26
C ARG A 271 15.56 0.16 -4.71
N GLY A 272 14.56 -0.36 -4.00
CA GLY A 272 13.89 -1.61 -4.36
C GLY A 272 13.23 -1.53 -5.74
N ARG A 273 12.58 -0.41 -6.05
CA ARG A 273 11.97 -0.19 -7.37
C ARG A 273 13.01 -0.11 -8.49
N ALA A 274 14.15 0.52 -8.25
CA ALA A 274 15.26 0.55 -9.21
C ALA A 274 15.81 -0.86 -9.52
N LEU A 275 15.83 -1.77 -8.55
CA LEU A 275 16.21 -3.18 -8.78
C LEU A 275 15.20 -3.90 -9.69
N ALA A 276 13.91 -3.64 -9.53
CA ALA A 276 12.86 -4.18 -10.39
C ALA A 276 13.01 -3.71 -11.85
N ASP A 277 13.31 -2.42 -12.07
CA ASP A 277 13.54 -1.85 -13.40
C ASP A 277 14.78 -2.46 -14.08
N ALA A 278 15.88 -2.62 -13.35
CA ALA A 278 17.11 -3.25 -13.85
C ALA A 278 16.88 -4.71 -14.31
N GLY A 279 16.19 -5.50 -13.48
CA GLY A 279 15.89 -6.90 -13.81
C GLY A 279 14.94 -7.10 -14.99
N ARG A 280 14.17 -6.07 -15.40
CA ARG A 280 13.39 -6.08 -16.65
C ARG A 280 14.26 -5.82 -17.88
N GLY A 281 15.26 -4.95 -17.75
CA GLY A 281 16.19 -4.64 -18.84
C GLY A 281 16.96 -5.88 -19.30
N ASP A 282 17.39 -6.71 -18.36
CA ASP A 282 18.17 -7.94 -18.64
C ASP A 282 17.33 -9.06 -19.28
N ARG A 283 15.98 -9.03 -19.18
CA ARG A 283 15.09 -10.04 -19.79
C ARG A 283 14.67 -9.69 -21.22
N ILE A 284 14.95 -8.48 -21.70
CA ILE A 284 14.56 -7.99 -23.02
C ILE A 284 15.79 -7.94 -23.96
N ALA A 285 17.00 -8.08 -23.43
CA ALA A 285 18.26 -8.16 -24.19
C ALA A 285 18.58 -9.61 -24.54
#